data_4c6e563843b3c4de463fca056550cd14
#
_entry.id   4c6e563843b3c4de463fca056550cd14
#
_cell.length_a   1.000
_cell.length_b   1.000
_cell.length_c   1.000
_cell.angle_alpha   90.00
_cell.angle_beta   90.00
_cell.angle_gamma   90.00
#
_symmetry.space_group_name_H-M   'P 1'
#
loop_
_entity.id
_entity.type
_entity.pdbx_description
1 polymer ?
#
loop_
_entity_poly.entity_id
_entity_poly.type
_entity_poly.pdbx_seq_one_letter_code
_entity_poly.pdbx_strand_id
1 'polypeptide(L)'
;YLENPDETYYETRYSDWDKPTLFGDKYFRGANGRKTNVPVIRLAELYLTRSIIRYKSGNMQGARRDLNRVRERAGLEELTGDLTEEVIHIERMKELAWEGDRIYYLIGLEKDLPPGDRNMDVLSYPYELYFPIPFREQDFYQ
;
A
#
# COMPACT_ATOMS: atom_id res chain seq x y z
N TYR A 1 4.68 6.61 -2.86
CA TYR A 1 4.81 7.50 -3.99
C TYR A 1 6.22 7.42 -4.52
N LEU A 2 6.37 6.81 -5.65
CA LEU A 2 7.54 7.03 -6.50
C LEU A 2 7.23 8.31 -7.28
N GLU A 3 7.39 9.46 -6.63
CA GLU A 3 7.42 10.69 -7.39
C GLU A 3 8.65 10.65 -8.25
N ASN A 4 8.42 10.93 -9.53
CA ASN A 4 9.35 11.23 -10.59
C ASN A 4 10.83 11.01 -10.19
N PRO A 5 11.56 10.13 -10.85
CA PRO A 5 12.95 9.86 -10.50
C PRO A 5 13.85 11.04 -10.90
N ASP A 6 13.58 12.20 -10.32
CA ASP A 6 14.60 13.22 -10.25
C ASP A 6 15.75 12.65 -9.43
N GLU A 7 16.95 12.78 -9.93
CA GLU A 7 18.19 12.22 -9.37
C GLU A 7 18.37 12.50 -7.87
N THR A 8 17.64 13.46 -7.31
CA THR A 8 17.65 13.84 -5.90
C THR A 8 17.00 12.83 -4.96
N TYR A 9 16.23 11.86 -5.46
CA TYR A 9 15.58 10.83 -4.63
C TYR A 9 16.40 9.56 -4.46
N TYR A 10 17.53 9.47 -5.14
CA TYR A 10 18.46 8.36 -5.05
C TYR A 10 19.61 8.73 -4.13
N GLU A 11 19.48 8.54 -2.83
CA GLU A 11 20.63 8.50 -1.95
C GLU A 11 21.24 7.10 -1.96
N THR A 12 22.46 6.99 -2.45
CA THR A 12 23.30 5.84 -2.19
C THR A 12 23.72 5.90 -0.71
N ARG A 13 22.95 5.25 0.17
CA ARG A 13 23.24 5.22 1.62
C ARG A 13 24.49 4.41 1.97
N TYR A 14 24.98 3.60 1.05
CA TYR A 14 26.14 2.75 1.25
C TYR A 14 26.99 2.81 0.00
N SER A 15 28.23 3.28 0.17
CA SER A 15 29.24 3.41 -0.88
C SER A 15 29.61 2.10 -1.59
N ASP A 16 29.16 0.96 -1.07
CA ASP A 16 29.49 -0.37 -1.59
C ASP A 16 28.37 -1.01 -2.42
N TRP A 17 27.26 -0.29 -2.65
CA TRP A 17 26.13 -0.80 -3.41
C TRP A 17 25.95 0.04 -4.67
N ASP A 18 26.41 -0.48 -5.78
CA ASP A 18 26.33 0.15 -7.11
C ASP A 18 24.90 0.34 -7.65
N LYS A 19 23.88 0.18 -6.82
CA LYS A 19 22.47 0.34 -7.22
C LYS A 19 21.80 1.46 -6.44
N PRO A 20 21.16 2.41 -7.14
CA PRO A 20 20.34 3.42 -6.48
C PRO A 20 19.24 2.75 -5.66
N THR A 21 19.12 3.11 -4.39
CA THR A 21 18.09 2.59 -3.51
C THR A 21 16.91 3.55 -3.50
N LEU A 22 15.74 3.08 -3.94
CA LEU A 22 14.50 3.83 -3.83
C LEU A 22 14.01 3.83 -2.38
N PHE A 23 13.68 5.00 -1.85
CA PHE A 23 13.05 5.12 -0.54
C PHE A 23 11.89 6.11 -0.56
N GLY A 24 10.91 5.88 0.31
CA GLY A 24 9.74 6.75 0.40
C GLY A 24 10.04 7.99 1.25
N ASP A 25 9.71 9.16 0.72
CA ASP A 25 9.85 10.44 1.41
C ASP A 25 8.54 10.95 2.04
N LYS A 26 7.49 10.15 2.02
CA LYS A 26 6.13 10.53 2.48
C LYS A 26 6.09 11.27 3.82
N TYR A 27 7.00 10.92 4.71
CA TYR A 27 7.05 11.45 6.08
C TYR A 27 8.12 12.54 6.27
N PHE A 28 8.82 12.93 5.21
CA PHE A 28 9.95 13.85 5.27
C PHE A 28 9.71 15.19 4.56
N ARG A 29 8.49 15.44 4.09
CA ARG A 29 8.10 16.64 3.31
C ARG A 29 7.96 17.92 4.11
N GLY A 30 8.64 18.09 5.21
CA GLY A 30 8.66 19.33 5.97
C GLY A 30 9.92 20.15 5.69
N ALA A 31 9.83 21.48 5.74
CA ALA A 31 10.95 22.41 5.50
C ALA A 31 12.23 22.12 6.32
N ASN A 32 12.19 21.21 7.30
CA ASN A 32 13.31 20.78 8.11
C ASN A 32 13.36 19.26 8.35
N GLY A 33 12.65 18.44 7.56
CA GLY A 33 12.72 16.98 7.60
C GLY A 33 12.36 16.28 8.94
N ARG A 34 12.10 17.05 10.00
CA ARG A 34 12.01 16.51 11.37
C ARG A 34 10.65 16.70 12.06
N LYS A 35 9.67 17.35 11.39
CA LYS A 35 8.38 17.70 12.01
C LYS A 35 7.21 17.43 11.05
N THR A 36 7.19 16.25 10.44
CA THR A 36 6.07 15.89 9.59
C THR A 36 5.06 15.08 10.40
N ASN A 37 3.81 15.52 10.38
CA ASN A 37 2.73 14.74 10.96
C ASN A 37 2.55 13.45 10.16
N VAL A 38 2.49 12.32 10.84
CA VAL A 38 2.16 11.04 10.22
C VAL A 38 0.63 10.96 10.10
N PRO A 39 0.07 10.93 8.88
CA PRO A 39 -1.37 10.80 8.72
C PRO A 39 -1.81 9.40 9.13
N VAL A 40 -2.82 9.31 9.99
CA VAL A 40 -3.39 8.02 10.44
C VAL A 40 -4.41 7.51 9.42
N ILE A 41 -5.20 8.41 8.83
CA ILE A 41 -6.19 8.10 7.78
C ILE A 41 -6.06 9.16 6.70
N ARG A 42 -6.06 8.73 5.43
CA ARG A 42 -5.97 9.63 4.28
C ARG A 42 -7.16 9.46 3.35
N LEU A 43 -7.58 10.57 2.75
CA LEU A 43 -8.71 10.57 1.81
C LEU A 43 -8.51 9.62 0.63
N ALA A 44 -7.28 9.44 0.16
CA ALA A 44 -6.95 8.50 -0.91
C ALA A 44 -7.28 7.04 -0.52
N GLU A 45 -6.98 6.65 0.71
CA GLU A 45 -7.36 5.33 1.24
C GLU A 45 -8.87 5.11 1.21
N LEU A 46 -9.65 6.13 1.61
CA LEU A 46 -11.11 6.06 1.57
C LEU A 46 -11.66 5.94 0.15
N TYR A 47 -11.08 6.67 -0.82
CA TYR A 47 -11.46 6.53 -2.23
C TYR A 47 -11.17 5.12 -2.75
N LEU A 48 -10.00 4.57 -2.47
CA LEU A 48 -9.61 3.22 -2.91
C LEU A 48 -10.44 2.13 -2.23
N THR A 49 -10.74 2.28 -0.94
CA THR A 49 -11.64 1.39 -0.21
C THR A 49 -13.05 1.43 -0.82
N ARG A 50 -13.57 2.61 -1.11
CA ARG A 50 -14.87 2.75 -1.76
C ARG A 50 -14.85 2.24 -3.20
N SER A 51 -13.75 2.39 -3.92
CA SER A 51 -13.59 1.84 -5.26
C SER A 51 -13.74 0.32 -5.29
N ILE A 52 -13.05 -0.40 -4.40
CA ILE A 52 -13.16 -1.87 -4.35
C ILE A 52 -14.56 -2.34 -3.92
N ILE A 53 -15.19 -1.65 -2.98
CA ILE A 53 -16.58 -1.96 -2.57
C ILE A 53 -17.54 -1.77 -3.74
N ARG A 54 -17.42 -0.66 -4.47
CA ARG A 54 -18.24 -0.38 -5.66
C ARG A 54 -18.01 -1.39 -6.77
N TYR A 55 -16.76 -1.77 -7.01
CA TYR A 55 -16.42 -2.82 -7.95
C TYR A 55 -17.12 -4.13 -7.60
N LYS A 56 -16.99 -4.59 -6.35
CA LYS A 56 -17.61 -5.83 -5.87
C LYS A 56 -19.14 -5.78 -5.89
N SER A 57 -19.75 -4.61 -5.75
CA SER A 57 -21.21 -4.42 -5.88
C SER A 57 -21.71 -4.22 -7.31
N GLY A 58 -20.84 -4.31 -8.32
CA GLY A 58 -21.17 -4.14 -9.73
C GLY A 58 -21.26 -2.69 -10.21
N ASN A 59 -20.98 -1.70 -9.34
CA ASN A 59 -20.97 -0.28 -9.72
C ASN A 59 -19.61 0.10 -10.34
N MET A 60 -19.35 -0.39 -11.55
CA MET A 60 -18.10 -0.19 -12.26
C MET A 60 -17.76 1.29 -12.53
N GLN A 61 -18.79 2.07 -12.88
CA GLN A 61 -18.60 3.51 -13.14
C GLN A 61 -18.18 4.26 -11.87
N GLY A 62 -18.84 3.96 -10.75
CA GLY A 62 -18.49 4.56 -9.46
C GLY A 62 -17.10 4.15 -8.98
N ALA A 63 -16.74 2.89 -9.18
CA ALA A 63 -15.41 2.35 -8.83
C ALA A 63 -14.30 3.06 -9.63
N ARG A 64 -14.47 3.16 -10.96
CA ARG A 64 -13.53 3.84 -11.85
C ARG A 64 -13.35 5.32 -11.48
N ARG A 65 -14.45 6.01 -11.18
CA ARG A 65 -14.38 7.43 -10.79
C ARG A 65 -13.57 7.64 -9.53
N ASP A 66 -13.74 6.78 -8.52
CA ASP A 66 -12.98 6.87 -7.27
C ASP A 66 -11.49 6.57 -7.49
N LEU A 67 -11.18 5.58 -8.31
CA LEU A 67 -9.81 5.24 -8.68
C LEU A 67 -9.14 6.41 -9.42
N ASN A 68 -9.82 6.95 -10.43
CA ASN A 68 -9.29 8.06 -11.23
C ASN A 68 -9.08 9.32 -10.40
N ARG A 69 -9.88 9.53 -9.35
CA ARG A 69 -9.66 10.66 -8.43
C ARG A 69 -8.31 10.58 -7.71
N VAL A 70 -7.88 9.37 -7.35
CA VAL A 70 -6.56 9.15 -6.75
C VAL A 70 -5.46 9.31 -7.80
N ARG A 71 -5.66 8.76 -8.99
CA ARG A 71 -4.70 8.87 -10.11
C ARG A 71 -4.49 10.33 -10.55
N GLU A 72 -5.57 11.09 -10.72
CA GLU A 72 -5.53 12.53 -11.05
C GLU A 72 -4.68 13.31 -10.04
N ARG A 73 -4.90 13.08 -8.75
CA ARG A 73 -4.10 13.72 -7.70
C ARG A 73 -2.62 13.34 -7.77
N ALA A 74 -2.32 12.13 -8.22
CA ALA A 74 -0.97 11.64 -8.42
C ALA A 74 -0.33 12.13 -9.74
N GLY A 75 -1.04 12.92 -10.53
CA GLY A 75 -0.55 13.37 -11.84
C GLY A 75 -0.56 12.30 -12.91
N LEU A 76 -1.30 11.20 -12.69
CA LEU A 76 -1.44 10.11 -13.64
C LEU A 76 -2.67 10.33 -14.54
N GLU A 77 -2.60 9.83 -15.75
CA GLU A 77 -3.74 9.81 -16.67
C GLU A 77 -4.88 8.94 -16.12
N GLU A 78 -6.12 9.26 -16.51
CA GLU A 78 -7.26 8.46 -16.16
C GLU A 78 -7.14 7.02 -16.70
N LEU A 79 -7.62 6.05 -15.94
CA LEU A 79 -7.75 4.69 -16.42
C LEU A 79 -8.85 4.61 -17.48
N THR A 80 -8.46 4.39 -18.73
CA THR A 80 -9.37 4.22 -19.87
C THR A 80 -9.64 2.75 -20.22
N GLY A 81 -8.71 1.86 -19.87
CA GLY A 81 -8.81 0.41 -20.08
C GLY A 81 -9.80 -0.28 -19.12
N ASP A 82 -9.79 -1.59 -19.12
CA ASP A 82 -10.66 -2.38 -18.25
C ASP A 82 -10.33 -2.18 -16.77
N LEU A 83 -11.36 -1.94 -15.98
CA LEU A 83 -11.25 -1.91 -14.54
C LEU A 83 -11.41 -3.33 -14.01
N THR A 84 -10.35 -3.85 -13.42
CA THR A 84 -10.36 -5.14 -12.74
C THR A 84 -10.06 -4.97 -11.25
N GLU A 85 -10.37 -5.98 -10.46
CA GLU A 85 -10.02 -5.99 -9.04
C GLU A 85 -8.50 -5.80 -8.84
N GLU A 86 -7.70 -6.45 -9.68
CA GLU A 86 -6.24 -6.35 -9.64
C GLU A 86 -5.73 -4.93 -9.91
N VAL A 87 -6.33 -4.21 -10.85
CA VAL A 87 -5.97 -2.80 -11.11
C VAL A 87 -6.20 -1.94 -9.86
N ILE A 88 -7.32 -2.15 -9.15
CA ILE A 88 -7.60 -1.42 -7.90
C ILE A 88 -6.58 -1.78 -6.82
N HIS A 89 -6.21 -3.06 -6.70
CA HIS A 89 -5.19 -3.51 -5.75
C HIS A 89 -3.82 -2.90 -6.02
N ILE A 90 -3.40 -2.86 -7.27
CA ILE A 90 -2.13 -2.26 -7.68
C ILE A 90 -2.10 -0.76 -7.35
N GLU A 91 -3.16 -0.02 -7.67
CA GLU A 91 -3.23 1.40 -7.33
C GLU A 91 -3.22 1.63 -5.81
N ARG A 92 -3.91 0.78 -5.04
CA ARG A 92 -3.87 0.85 -3.58
C ARG A 92 -2.46 0.58 -3.04
N MET A 93 -1.79 -0.43 -3.56
CA MET A 93 -0.44 -0.79 -3.16
C MET A 93 0.55 0.34 -3.43
N LYS A 94 0.44 1.02 -4.58
CA LYS A 94 1.26 2.18 -4.93
C LYS A 94 0.97 3.37 -4.03
N GLU A 95 -0.31 3.70 -3.83
CA GLU A 95 -0.73 4.86 -3.05
C GLU A 95 -0.38 4.72 -1.57
N LEU A 96 -0.55 3.54 -0.99
CA LEU A 96 -0.33 3.27 0.44
C LEU A 96 1.01 2.55 0.72
N ALA A 97 1.95 2.60 -0.23
CA ALA A 97 3.30 2.10 -0.03
C ALA A 97 3.93 2.73 1.22
N TRP A 98 4.63 1.93 2.01
CA TRP A 98 5.28 2.26 3.30
C TRP A 98 4.33 2.67 4.44
N GLU A 99 3.01 2.47 4.31
CA GLU A 99 2.02 2.80 5.34
C GLU A 99 1.54 1.58 6.13
N GLY A 100 2.06 0.38 5.83
CA GLY A 100 1.68 -0.86 6.52
C GLY A 100 0.30 -1.40 6.13
N ASP A 101 -0.38 -0.79 5.17
CA ASP A 101 -1.75 -1.12 4.76
C ASP A 101 -1.91 -2.54 4.20
N ARG A 102 -0.92 -3.02 3.45
CA ARG A 102 -1.09 -4.20 2.60
C ARG A 102 -1.55 -5.46 3.34
N ILE A 103 -0.96 -5.76 4.50
CA ILE A 103 -1.31 -6.97 5.25
C ILE A 103 -2.76 -6.91 5.75
N TYR A 104 -3.17 -5.80 6.33
CA TYR A 104 -4.53 -5.61 6.83
C TYR A 104 -5.57 -5.63 5.71
N TYR A 105 -5.22 -5.06 4.57
CA TYR A 105 -6.08 -5.06 3.39
C TYR A 105 -6.29 -6.47 2.83
N LEU A 106 -5.24 -7.27 2.73
CA LEU A 106 -5.35 -8.67 2.27
C LEU A 106 -6.13 -9.53 3.26
N ILE A 107 -5.90 -9.37 4.55
CA ILE A 107 -6.70 -10.03 5.60
C ILE A 107 -8.19 -9.68 5.46
N GLY A 108 -8.52 -8.40 5.27
CA GLY A 108 -9.89 -7.94 5.08
C GLY A 108 -10.56 -8.46 3.80
N LEU A 109 -9.79 -8.92 2.83
CA LEU A 109 -10.25 -9.56 1.60
C LEU A 109 -10.18 -11.10 1.64
N GLU A 110 -9.76 -11.67 2.77
CA GLU A 110 -9.55 -13.12 2.93
C GLU A 110 -8.58 -13.70 1.89
N LYS A 111 -7.50 -12.95 1.61
CA LYS A 111 -6.48 -13.31 0.61
C LYS A 111 -5.15 -13.63 1.27
N ASP A 112 -4.42 -14.53 0.65
CA ASP A 112 -3.04 -14.83 1.01
C ASP A 112 -2.13 -13.62 0.76
N LEU A 113 -1.06 -13.53 1.53
CA LEU A 113 0.01 -12.57 1.31
C LEU A 113 1.04 -13.19 0.36
N PRO A 114 1.16 -12.68 -0.87
CA PRO A 114 2.14 -13.20 -1.82
C PRO A 114 3.57 -12.91 -1.33
N PRO A 115 4.54 -13.76 -1.73
CA PRO A 115 5.93 -13.54 -1.43
C PRO A 115 6.39 -12.19 -2.00
N GLY A 116 7.18 -11.46 -1.24
CA GLY A 116 7.90 -10.30 -1.76
C GLY A 116 9.25 -10.72 -2.37
N ASP A 117 10.10 -9.73 -2.65
CA ASP A 117 11.46 -9.96 -3.17
C ASP A 117 12.42 -10.64 -2.17
N ARG A 118 11.92 -11.09 -1.02
CA ARG A 118 12.73 -11.60 0.10
C ARG A 118 12.86 -13.12 0.12
N ASN A 119 12.51 -13.84 -0.94
CA ASN A 119 12.47 -15.32 -0.95
C ASN A 119 11.64 -15.92 0.21
N MET A 120 10.55 -15.27 0.57
CA MET A 120 9.61 -15.79 1.56
C MET A 120 8.53 -16.61 0.86
N ASP A 121 8.01 -17.61 1.56
CA ASP A 121 6.84 -18.34 1.10
C ASP A 121 5.58 -17.47 1.10
N VAL A 122 4.55 -17.90 0.37
CA VAL A 122 3.21 -17.32 0.47
C VAL A 122 2.70 -17.55 1.88
N LEU A 123 2.25 -16.48 2.55
CA LEU A 123 1.60 -16.62 3.86
C LEU A 123 0.11 -16.80 3.66
N SER A 124 -0.41 -17.95 4.09
CA SER A 124 -1.79 -18.36 3.85
C SER A 124 -2.77 -17.72 4.84
N TYR A 125 -3.87 -17.18 4.30
CA TYR A 125 -5.00 -16.73 5.12
C TYR A 125 -5.74 -17.97 5.70
N PRO A 126 -6.26 -17.91 6.94
CA PRO A 126 -6.07 -16.85 7.92
C PRO A 126 -4.85 -17.06 8.83
N TYR A 127 -4.37 -18.28 8.96
CA TYR A 127 -3.54 -18.73 10.10
C TYR A 127 -2.14 -18.11 10.11
N GLU A 128 -1.54 -17.88 8.97
CA GLU A 128 -0.17 -17.35 8.90
C GLU A 128 -0.13 -15.82 8.88
N LEU A 129 -1.29 -15.16 8.75
CA LEU A 129 -1.40 -13.70 8.71
C LEU A 129 -1.77 -13.08 10.07
N TYR A 130 -2.15 -13.89 11.06
CA TYR A 130 -2.43 -13.41 12.40
C TYR A 130 -1.20 -13.55 13.30
N PHE A 131 -0.98 -12.55 14.13
CA PHE A 131 0.04 -12.65 15.15
C PHE A 131 -0.36 -13.74 16.16
N PRO A 132 0.54 -14.69 16.50
CA PRO A 132 0.25 -15.69 17.51
C PRO A 132 0.08 -15.02 18.88
N ILE A 133 -0.77 -15.61 19.71
CA ILE A 133 -0.89 -15.19 21.11
C ILE A 133 0.47 -15.40 21.78
N PRO A 134 1.03 -14.38 22.47
CA PRO A 134 2.30 -14.52 23.17
C PRO A 134 2.30 -15.68 24.14
N PHE A 135 3.38 -16.43 24.21
CA PHE A 135 3.51 -17.62 25.05
C PHE A 135 3.08 -17.38 26.51
N ARG A 136 3.41 -16.20 27.06
CA ARG A 136 3.05 -15.83 28.43
C ARG A 136 1.54 -15.67 28.67
N GLU A 137 0.79 -15.40 27.59
CA GLU A 137 -0.67 -15.22 27.67
C GLU A 137 -1.41 -16.53 27.43
N GLN A 138 -0.78 -17.52 26.79
CA GLN A 138 -1.40 -18.83 26.56
C GLN A 138 -1.70 -19.58 27.83
N ASP A 139 -0.90 -19.36 28.90
CA ASP A 139 -1.09 -19.99 30.19
C ASP A 139 -2.35 -19.54 30.96
N PHE A 140 -2.95 -18.41 30.54
CA PHE A 140 -4.18 -17.86 31.12
C PHE A 140 -5.47 -18.40 30.49
N TYR A 141 -5.36 -19.14 29.39
CA TYR A 141 -6.51 -19.68 28.64
C TYR A 141 -6.65 -21.21 28.73
N GLN A 142 -5.93 -21.85 29.64
CA GLN A 142 -6.06 -23.29 29.92
C GLN A 142 -7.04 -23.57 31.05
#